data_3e2dab315c05c413942c119c9fa826a5
#
_entry.id   3e2dab315c05c413942c119c9fa826a5
#
_cell.length_a   1.000
_cell.length_b   1.000
_cell.length_c   1.000
_cell.angle_alpha   90.00
_cell.angle_beta   90.00
_cell.angle_gamma   90.00
#
_symmetry.space_group_name_H-M   'P 1'
#
loop_
_entity.id
_entity.type
_entity.pdbx_description
1 polymer ?
#
loop_
_entity_poly.entity_id
_entity_poly.type
_entity_poly.pdbx_seq_one_letter_code
_entity_poly.pdbx_strand_id
1 'polypeptide(L)'
;MSVKNESKINQLLQEVPAGAVYLTSWMKQNNIPHSTQHRYVESAWLTPIGTGAMIRTGDTPTLYGAMYSLNTLADKHLTIGAMSALEIHGYSHYLPMGRPTVSLSAPQKEYLPLWFRKYDWGITLRL
;
A
#
# COMPACT_ATOMS: atom_id res chain seq x y z
N MET A 1 25.22 7.36 13.15
CA MET A 1 24.80 6.99 12.98
C MET A 1 24.39 6.89 11.99
N SER A 2 24.57 7.28 11.57
CA SER A 2 23.97 7.41 10.34
C SER A 2 24.26 6.34 9.34
N VAL A 3 25.43 5.80 9.28
CA VAL A 3 25.74 4.72 8.33
C VAL A 3 24.83 3.52 8.54
N LYS A 4 24.63 3.15 9.77
CA LYS A 4 23.77 2.02 10.09
C LYS A 4 22.32 2.31 9.75
N ASN A 5 21.87 3.53 10.03
CA ASN A 5 20.49 3.93 9.70
C ASN A 5 20.28 4.03 8.20
N GLU A 6 21.28 4.54 7.48
CA GLU A 6 21.20 4.62 6.03
C GLU A 6 21.13 3.24 5.40
N SER A 7 21.88 2.28 5.93
CA SER A 7 21.79 0.90 5.44
C SER A 7 20.41 0.31 5.66
N LYS A 8 19.80 0.60 6.81
CA LYS A 8 18.46 0.10 7.11
C LYS A 8 17.43 0.68 6.18
N ILE A 9 17.46 2.00 5.96
CA ILE A 9 16.47 2.60 5.06
C ILE A 9 16.69 2.12 3.63
N ASN A 10 17.92 1.94 3.19
CA ASN A 10 18.18 1.43 1.86
C ASN A 10 17.66 0.00 1.69
N GLN A 11 17.85 -0.86 2.67
CA GLN A 11 17.28 -2.20 2.64
C GLN A 11 15.77 -2.17 2.58
N LEU A 12 15.16 -1.31 3.40
CA LEU A 12 13.72 -1.18 3.44
C LEU A 12 13.17 -0.76 2.07
N LEU A 13 13.81 0.23 1.45
CA LEU A 13 13.36 0.72 0.15
C LEU A 13 13.53 -0.32 -0.95
N GLN A 14 14.42 -1.27 -0.79
CA GLN A 14 14.61 -2.34 -1.76
C GLN A 14 13.63 -3.49 -1.58
N GLU A 15 13.18 -3.72 -0.34
CA GLU A 15 12.28 -4.84 -0.05
C GLU A 15 10.86 -4.60 -0.53
N VAL A 16 10.45 -3.35 -0.61
CA VAL A 16 9.08 -3.00 -0.97
C VAL A 16 9.09 -2.39 -2.36
N PRO A 17 8.38 -2.97 -3.32
CA PRO A 17 8.39 -2.47 -4.69
C PRO A 17 7.75 -1.09 -4.80
N ALA A 18 8.09 -0.38 -5.88
CA ALA A 18 7.51 0.94 -6.15
C ALA A 18 5.99 0.84 -6.25
N GLY A 19 5.30 1.81 -5.69
CA GLY A 19 3.84 1.84 -5.67
C GLY A 19 3.22 1.04 -4.54
N ALA A 20 4.00 0.23 -3.83
CA ALA A 20 3.52 -0.51 -2.67
C ALA A 20 3.60 0.36 -1.42
N VAL A 21 3.00 -0.12 -0.35
CA VAL A 21 2.83 0.65 0.88
C VAL A 21 3.66 0.03 1.99
N TYR A 22 4.30 0.87 2.77
CA TYR A 22 5.07 0.45 3.94
C TYR A 22 4.15 0.47 5.15
N LEU A 23 3.92 -0.71 5.72
CA LEU A 23 3.02 -0.83 6.87
C LEU A 23 3.82 -0.60 8.15
N THR A 24 3.31 0.27 9.02
CA THR A 24 4.04 0.62 10.24
C THR A 24 4.22 -0.60 11.16
N SER A 25 3.23 -1.47 11.23
CA SER A 25 3.33 -2.68 12.02
C SER A 25 4.40 -3.63 11.49
N TRP A 26 4.49 -3.77 10.16
CA TRP A 26 5.52 -4.59 9.53
C TRP A 26 6.92 -4.01 9.78
N MET A 27 7.04 -2.68 9.66
CA MET A 27 8.32 -2.03 9.94
C MET A 27 8.74 -2.27 11.39
N LYS A 28 7.80 -2.15 12.32
CA LYS A 28 8.10 -2.39 13.73
C LYS A 28 8.58 -3.81 13.96
N GLN A 29 7.97 -4.80 13.31
CA GLN A 29 8.39 -6.20 13.42
C GLN A 29 9.78 -6.42 12.83
N ASN A 30 10.21 -5.57 11.93
CA ASN A 30 11.51 -5.67 11.28
C ASN A 30 12.54 -4.71 11.87
N ASN A 31 12.40 -4.42 13.15
CA ASN A 31 13.36 -3.62 13.93
C ASN A 31 13.41 -2.16 13.50
N ILE A 32 12.31 -1.62 13.02
CA ILE A 32 12.17 -0.21 12.72
C ILE A 32 11.09 0.35 13.62
N PRO A 33 11.45 0.78 14.84
CA PRO A 33 10.45 1.28 15.80
C PRO A 33 9.87 2.62 15.35
N HIS A 34 8.79 3.03 16.01
CA HIS A 34 8.10 4.27 15.66
C HIS A 34 9.02 5.49 15.65
N SER A 35 9.98 5.55 16.57
CA SER A 35 10.92 6.69 16.60
C SER A 35 11.75 6.75 15.33
N THR A 36 12.20 5.60 14.83
CA THR A 36 12.96 5.54 13.58
C THR A 36 12.06 5.86 12.39
N GLN A 37 10.83 5.34 12.40
CA GLN A 37 9.86 5.65 11.34
C GLN A 37 9.59 7.14 11.28
N HIS A 38 9.43 7.78 12.43
CA HIS A 38 9.22 9.22 12.51
C HIS A 38 10.41 9.98 11.91
N ARG A 39 11.61 9.52 12.19
CA ARG A 39 12.81 10.13 11.62
C ARG A 39 12.83 10.00 10.09
N TYR A 40 12.40 8.86 9.57
CA TYR A 40 12.33 8.67 8.12
C TYR A 40 11.33 9.62 7.48
N VAL A 41 10.24 9.92 8.18
CA VAL A 41 9.27 10.90 7.70
C VAL A 41 9.87 12.30 7.72
N GLU A 42 10.51 12.65 8.82
CA GLU A 42 11.13 13.99 8.94
C GLU A 42 12.24 14.21 7.93
N SER A 43 12.97 13.15 7.59
CA SER A 43 14.04 13.22 6.60
C SER A 43 13.55 13.07 5.17
N ALA A 44 12.24 13.00 4.97
CA ALA A 44 11.60 12.89 3.66
C ALA A 44 11.95 11.60 2.92
N TRP A 45 12.24 10.52 3.62
CA TRP A 45 12.37 9.21 3.00
C TRP A 45 11.00 8.57 2.80
N LEU A 46 10.10 8.75 3.76
CA LEU A 46 8.76 8.18 3.73
C LEU A 46 7.72 9.27 3.93
N THR A 47 6.55 9.06 3.36
CA THR A 47 5.42 9.99 3.48
C THR A 47 4.20 9.20 3.96
N PRO A 48 3.55 9.63 5.06
CA PRO A 48 2.33 8.94 5.50
C PRO A 48 1.18 9.15 4.51
N ILE A 49 0.40 8.09 4.29
CA ILE A 49 -0.82 8.20 3.49
C ILE A 49 -2.07 7.90 4.32
N GLY A 50 -1.88 7.55 5.57
CA GLY A 50 -2.96 7.27 6.50
C GLY A 50 -2.37 6.64 7.74
N THR A 51 -3.21 6.41 8.74
CA THR A 51 -2.76 5.79 9.98
C THR A 51 -2.28 4.37 9.71
N GLY A 52 -1.03 4.11 10.00
CA GLY A 52 -0.44 2.78 9.84
C GLY A 52 0.14 2.50 8.47
N ALA A 53 0.20 3.49 7.58
CA ALA A 53 0.67 3.27 6.22
C ALA A 53 1.49 4.45 5.72
N MET A 54 2.59 4.15 5.06
CA MET A 54 3.47 5.14 4.47
C MET A 54 3.89 4.70 3.09
N ILE A 55 4.34 5.65 2.27
CA ILE A 55 4.92 5.35 0.97
C ILE A 55 6.30 5.96 0.89
N ARG A 56 7.10 5.47 -0.04
CA ARG A 56 8.36 6.13 -0.36
C ARG A 56 8.05 7.51 -0.90
N THR A 57 8.71 8.53 -0.38
CA THR A 57 8.47 9.91 -0.80
C THR A 57 8.72 10.03 -2.30
N GLY A 58 7.76 10.59 -3.00
CA GLY A 58 7.83 10.73 -4.44
C GLY A 58 7.13 9.63 -5.21
N ASP A 59 6.82 8.51 -4.57
CA ASP A 59 6.08 7.44 -5.23
C ASP A 59 4.59 7.75 -5.24
N THR A 60 3.90 7.13 -6.18
CA THR A 60 2.44 7.14 -6.20
C THR A 60 1.94 5.76 -5.81
N PRO A 61 1.22 5.63 -4.71
CA PRO A 61 0.71 4.31 -4.33
C PRO A 61 -0.35 3.85 -5.32
N THR A 62 -0.35 2.55 -5.61
CA THR A 62 -1.32 1.96 -6.53
C THR A 62 -2.15 0.94 -5.78
N LEU A 63 -3.34 0.64 -6.31
CA LEU A 63 -4.19 -0.38 -5.71
C LEU A 63 -3.48 -1.73 -5.66
N TYR A 64 -2.83 -2.11 -6.77
CA TYR A 64 -2.09 -3.37 -6.80
C TYR A 64 -0.94 -3.37 -5.80
N GLY A 65 -0.24 -2.24 -5.68
CA GLY A 65 0.83 -2.11 -4.70
C GLY A 65 0.33 -2.23 -3.28
N ALA A 66 -0.81 -1.61 -2.98
CA ALA A 66 -1.41 -1.72 -1.65
C ALA A 66 -1.84 -3.16 -1.36
N MET A 67 -2.41 -3.85 -2.34
CA MET A 67 -2.79 -5.25 -2.19
C MET A 67 -1.56 -6.13 -1.97
N TYR A 68 -0.48 -5.85 -2.71
CA TYR A 68 0.78 -6.55 -2.49
C TYR A 68 1.23 -6.41 -1.03
N SER A 69 1.20 -5.18 -0.51
CA SER A 69 1.63 -4.93 0.85
C SER A 69 0.74 -5.65 1.87
N LEU A 70 -0.57 -5.58 1.68
CA LEU A 70 -1.48 -6.26 2.61
C LEU A 70 -1.30 -7.77 2.55
N ASN A 71 -1.15 -8.33 1.35
CA ASN A 71 -1.01 -9.78 1.19
C ASN A 71 0.35 -10.28 1.67
N THR A 72 1.41 -9.55 1.36
CA THR A 72 2.77 -10.00 1.65
C THR A 72 3.25 -9.58 3.04
N LEU A 73 2.94 -8.36 3.46
CA LEU A 73 3.47 -7.82 4.70
C LEU A 73 2.52 -8.00 5.88
N ALA A 74 1.23 -8.09 5.63
CA ALA A 74 0.22 -8.24 6.68
C ALA A 74 -0.55 -9.55 6.60
N ASP A 75 -0.11 -10.45 5.72
CA ASP A 75 -0.67 -11.80 5.60
C ASP A 75 -2.18 -11.79 5.31
N LYS A 76 -2.63 -10.83 4.51
CA LYS A 76 -4.00 -10.82 4.01
C LYS A 76 -4.09 -11.64 2.73
N HIS A 77 -5.30 -11.89 2.27
CA HIS A 77 -5.52 -12.74 1.11
C HIS A 77 -6.54 -12.08 0.18
N LEU A 78 -6.17 -10.90 -0.30
CA LEU A 78 -7.03 -10.12 -1.17
C LEU A 78 -6.85 -10.53 -2.62
N THR A 79 -7.95 -10.63 -3.36
CA THR A 79 -7.90 -10.84 -4.80
C THR A 79 -8.93 -9.92 -5.46
N ILE A 80 -8.67 -9.58 -6.71
CA ILE A 80 -9.62 -8.83 -7.52
C ILE A 80 -10.56 -9.83 -8.16
N GLY A 81 -11.86 -9.57 -8.07
CA GLY A 81 -12.85 -10.41 -8.73
C GLY A 81 -12.63 -10.42 -10.23
N ALA A 82 -12.95 -11.55 -10.89
CA ALA A 82 -12.66 -11.74 -12.30
C ALA A 82 -13.28 -10.65 -13.17
N MET A 83 -14.52 -10.29 -12.90
CA MET A 83 -15.19 -9.25 -13.70
C MET A 83 -14.56 -7.88 -13.50
N SER A 84 -14.14 -7.59 -12.25
CA SER A 84 -13.47 -6.32 -11.98
C SER A 84 -12.14 -6.24 -12.69
N ALA A 85 -11.40 -7.34 -12.77
CA ALA A 85 -10.13 -7.36 -13.49
C ALA A 85 -10.35 -7.04 -14.97
N LEU A 86 -11.39 -7.60 -15.58
CA LEU A 86 -11.72 -7.31 -16.96
C LEU A 86 -12.10 -5.85 -17.15
N GLU A 87 -12.87 -5.30 -16.22
CA GLU A 87 -13.23 -3.88 -16.27
C GLU A 87 -12.01 -2.97 -16.23
N ILE A 88 -11.05 -3.30 -15.38
CA ILE A 88 -9.83 -2.52 -15.29
C ILE A 88 -9.06 -2.57 -16.60
N HIS A 89 -8.90 -3.75 -17.19
CA HIS A 89 -8.18 -3.90 -18.44
C HIS A 89 -8.89 -3.22 -19.60
N GLY A 90 -10.21 -3.22 -19.60
CA GLY A 90 -10.99 -2.59 -20.66
C GLY A 90 -11.11 -1.09 -20.53
N TYR A 91 -10.77 -0.53 -19.37
CA TYR A 91 -11.00 0.87 -19.07
C TYR A 91 -10.26 1.81 -20.01
N SER A 92 -9.07 1.45 -20.43
CA SER A 92 -8.27 2.29 -21.32
C SER A 92 -8.89 2.43 -22.72
N HIS A 93 -9.78 1.52 -23.09
CA HIS A 93 -10.45 1.53 -24.40
C HIS A 93 -11.86 2.08 -24.34
N TYR A 94 -12.36 2.55 -23.20
CA TYR A 94 -13.72 2.83 -22.97
C TYR A 94 -13.81 3.83 -21.86
N LEU A 95 -14.35 4.92 -22.06
CA LEU A 95 -14.46 5.98 -21.08
C LEU A 95 -15.84 5.97 -20.44
N PRO A 96 -16.04 5.12 -19.43
CA PRO A 96 -17.34 5.07 -18.77
C PRO A 96 -17.62 6.36 -18.03
N MET A 97 -18.87 6.65 -17.83
CA MET A 97 -19.29 7.77 -17.01
C MET A 97 -18.95 7.44 -15.56
N GLY A 98 -18.11 8.27 -14.96
CA GLY A 98 -17.73 8.10 -13.56
C GLY A 98 -16.55 7.18 -13.38
N ARG A 99 -16.34 6.76 -12.15
CA ARG A 99 -15.16 5.98 -11.76
C ARG A 99 -15.45 4.49 -11.86
N PRO A 100 -14.47 3.68 -12.30
CA PRO A 100 -14.70 2.25 -12.31
C PRO A 100 -14.82 1.71 -10.89
N THR A 101 -15.63 0.66 -10.75
CA THR A 101 -15.79 -0.04 -9.48
C THR A 101 -15.00 -1.33 -9.51
N VAL A 102 -14.21 -1.57 -8.47
CA VAL A 102 -13.43 -2.78 -8.36
C VAL A 102 -13.91 -3.57 -7.15
N SER A 103 -14.29 -4.83 -7.41
CA SER A 103 -14.70 -5.75 -6.34
C SER A 103 -13.48 -6.52 -5.86
N LEU A 104 -13.29 -6.54 -4.55
CA LEU A 104 -12.20 -7.28 -3.92
C LEU A 104 -12.78 -8.44 -3.13
N SER A 105 -12.10 -9.55 -3.20
CA SER A 105 -12.44 -10.73 -2.41
C SER A 105 -11.39 -10.96 -1.35
N ALA A 106 -11.83 -11.36 -0.17
CA ALA A 106 -10.96 -11.73 0.93
C ALA A 106 -11.61 -12.89 1.67
N PRO A 107 -10.82 -13.75 2.32
CA PRO A 107 -11.42 -14.75 3.18
C PRO A 107 -12.29 -14.10 4.23
N GLN A 108 -13.29 -14.84 4.63
CA GLN A 108 -14.25 -14.37 5.60
C GLN A 108 -13.56 -13.83 6.85
N LYS A 109 -13.99 -12.67 7.32
CA LYS A 109 -13.52 -12.06 8.55
C LYS A 109 -12.12 -11.43 8.50
N GLU A 110 -11.49 -11.34 7.33
CA GLU A 110 -10.26 -10.56 7.27
C GLU A 110 -10.60 -9.08 7.41
N TYR A 111 -9.87 -8.43 8.30
CA TYR A 111 -10.04 -7.01 8.55
C TYR A 111 -9.16 -6.20 7.62
N LEU A 112 -9.74 -5.23 6.95
CA LEU A 112 -9.00 -4.33 6.07
C LEU A 112 -8.79 -2.99 6.78
N PRO A 113 -7.56 -2.48 6.76
CA PRO A 113 -7.27 -1.23 7.46
C PRO A 113 -8.02 -0.05 6.84
N LEU A 114 -8.29 0.93 7.70
CA LEU A 114 -9.01 2.12 7.28
C LEU A 114 -8.27 2.88 6.19
N TRP A 115 -6.93 2.97 6.26
CA TRP A 115 -6.17 3.69 5.25
C TRP A 115 -6.41 3.09 3.86
N PHE A 116 -6.52 1.76 3.77
CA PHE A 116 -6.76 1.10 2.49
C PHE A 116 -8.13 1.43 1.94
N ARG A 117 -9.14 1.42 2.80
CA ARG A 117 -10.51 1.68 2.39
C ARG A 117 -10.76 3.15 2.05
N LYS A 118 -10.03 4.06 2.68
CA LYS A 118 -10.28 5.50 2.52
C LYS A 118 -9.38 6.19 1.50
N TYR A 119 -8.24 5.62 1.17
CA TYR A 119 -7.35 6.26 0.21
C TYR A 119 -8.01 6.31 -1.17
N ASP A 120 -7.78 7.40 -1.89
CA ASP A 120 -8.35 7.58 -3.21
C ASP A 120 -7.51 6.85 -4.26
N TRP A 121 -7.92 5.65 -4.61
CA TRP A 121 -7.20 4.83 -5.59
C TRP A 121 -7.60 5.17 -7.02
N GLY A 122 -8.46 6.18 -7.22
CA GLY A 122 -8.99 6.50 -8.54
C GLY A 122 -10.13 5.60 -8.98
N ILE A 123 -10.55 4.71 -8.11
CA ILE A 123 -11.63 3.76 -8.38
C ILE A 123 -12.51 3.65 -7.14
N THR A 124 -13.66 3.05 -7.31
CA THR A 124 -14.54 2.74 -6.20
C THR A 124 -14.33 1.29 -5.80
N LEU A 125 -14.03 1.06 -4.51
CA LEU A 125 -13.83 -0.29 -4.00
C LEU A 125 -15.15 -0.86 -3.52
N ARG A 126 -15.38 -2.11 -3.87
CA ARG A 126 -16.49 -2.90 -3.34
C ARG A 126 -15.89 -4.07 -2.58
N LEU A 127 -16.18 -4.13 -1.30
CA LEU A 127 -15.61 -5.15 -0.44
C LEU A 127 -16.61 -6.26 -0.05
#